data_3b9130bcd83e7fda48c9f38b7f9ca78c
#
_entry.id   3b9130bcd83e7fda48c9f38b7f9ca78c
#
_cell.length_a   1.000
_cell.length_b   1.000
_cell.length_c   1.000
_cell.angle_alpha   90.00
_cell.angle_beta   90.00
_cell.angle_gamma   90.00
#
_symmetry.space_group_name_H-M   'P 1'
#
loop_
_entity.id
_entity.type
_entity.pdbx_description
1 polymer ?
#
loop_
_entity_poly.entity_id
_entity_poly.type
_entity_poly.pdbx_seq_one_letter_code
_entity_poly.pdbx_strand_id
1 'polypeptide(L)'
;MKKFDVIIIGGGHNGLVAASVLSKKGKKVLVIEKNEKLGGLANYSEYLSNISQEVLKELNITVEKNTSDNFVSALSEDLNHTVLQINGSKNVQFLQTSASDSDQKSFINLINKYDLFARTLRSFMFKKPPRVKSGSRSDIWQLFTMGFKVRLLGKKNMRELLRVIGLNIADDLEDNIESDCLKGLISNEAVIGTNLGARSPGSILNLLYNQATNNSLFRINKFNTNSFLESIEDVCKKNNVEFQTDKKVEKINISNQSVNSVLLNTGEQIETSAIISNSDPKTTYLELVGASNLDTD
;
A
#
# COMPACT_ATOMS: atom_id res chain seq x y z
N MET A 1 2.66 15.95 -33.66
CA MET A 1 2.09 15.10 -32.61
C MET A 1 2.40 15.69 -31.25
N LYS A 2 1.46 15.62 -30.29
CA LYS A 2 1.77 16.04 -28.91
C LYS A 2 2.75 15.04 -28.31
N LYS A 3 3.80 15.55 -27.66
CA LYS A 3 4.82 14.72 -27.01
C LYS A 3 4.80 14.99 -25.50
N PHE A 4 4.80 13.92 -24.72
CA PHE A 4 4.84 13.93 -23.26
C PHE A 4 6.12 13.24 -22.76
N ASP A 5 6.64 13.69 -21.61
CA ASP A 5 7.75 12.99 -20.95
C ASP A 5 7.28 11.63 -20.42
N VAL A 6 6.05 11.63 -19.84
CA VAL A 6 5.45 10.43 -19.26
C VAL A 6 3.96 10.38 -19.55
N ILE A 7 3.48 9.23 -19.96
CA ILE A 7 2.05 8.91 -20.02
C ILE A 7 1.71 7.97 -18.86
N ILE A 8 0.62 8.28 -18.13
CA ILE A 8 0.09 7.43 -17.08
C ILE A 8 -1.18 6.77 -17.60
N ILE A 9 -1.20 5.44 -17.64
CA ILE A 9 -2.35 4.65 -18.05
C ILE A 9 -3.16 4.30 -16.81
N GLY A 10 -4.37 4.84 -16.72
CA GLY A 10 -5.30 4.69 -15.60
C GLY A 10 -5.23 5.85 -14.60
N GLY A 11 -6.33 6.59 -14.51
CA GLY A 11 -6.54 7.73 -13.62
C GLY A 11 -7.03 7.34 -12.21
N GLY A 12 -6.74 6.12 -11.73
CA GLY A 12 -6.98 5.74 -10.35
C GLY A 12 -6.09 6.53 -9.39
N HIS A 13 -6.39 6.51 -8.09
CA HIS A 13 -5.69 7.32 -7.09
C HIS A 13 -4.15 7.13 -7.11
N ASN A 14 -3.63 5.94 -7.36
CA ASN A 14 -2.19 5.70 -7.48
C ASN A 14 -1.59 6.36 -8.72
N GLY A 15 -2.30 6.31 -9.86
CA GLY A 15 -1.90 7.00 -11.10
C GLY A 15 -1.88 8.51 -10.92
N LEU A 16 -2.88 9.06 -10.23
CA LEU A 16 -2.96 10.50 -9.92
C LEU A 16 -1.83 10.95 -8.99
N VAL A 17 -1.49 10.14 -7.97
CA VAL A 17 -0.31 10.40 -7.11
C VAL A 17 0.98 10.42 -7.93
N ALA A 18 1.17 9.45 -8.83
CA ALA A 18 2.35 9.41 -9.70
C ALA A 18 2.40 10.64 -10.62
N ALA A 19 1.26 11.04 -11.21
CA ALA A 19 1.14 12.25 -12.03
C ALA A 19 1.55 13.50 -11.25
N SER A 20 1.01 13.65 -10.03
CA SER A 20 1.31 14.78 -9.15
C SER A 20 2.80 14.88 -8.81
N VAL A 21 3.43 13.76 -8.44
CA VAL A 21 4.87 13.74 -8.09
C VAL A 21 5.74 14.08 -9.29
N LEU A 22 5.43 13.54 -10.47
CA LEU A 22 6.22 13.77 -11.68
C LEU A 22 6.06 15.20 -12.20
N SER A 23 4.83 15.72 -12.20
CA SER A 23 4.58 17.09 -12.65
C SER A 23 5.21 18.14 -11.72
N LYS A 24 5.20 17.93 -10.40
CA LYS A 24 5.95 18.77 -9.44
C LYS A 24 7.47 18.78 -9.73
N LYS A 25 7.98 17.72 -10.35
CA LYS A 25 9.40 17.64 -10.81
C LYS A 25 9.63 18.18 -12.23
N GLY A 26 8.66 18.90 -12.78
CA GLY A 26 8.75 19.55 -14.07
C GLY A 26 8.57 18.62 -15.28
N LYS A 27 8.07 17.40 -15.09
CA LYS A 27 7.76 16.50 -16.21
C LYS A 27 6.43 16.87 -16.85
N LYS A 28 6.39 16.84 -18.18
CA LYS A 28 5.15 16.97 -18.95
C LYS A 28 4.39 15.63 -18.90
N VAL A 29 3.28 15.60 -18.17
CA VAL A 29 2.54 14.37 -17.85
C VAL A 29 1.17 14.40 -18.50
N LEU A 30 0.77 13.27 -19.10
CA LEU A 30 -0.58 12.98 -19.56
C LEU A 30 -1.13 11.78 -18.77
N VAL A 31 -2.32 11.91 -18.23
CA VAL A 31 -3.09 10.79 -17.65
C VAL A 31 -4.20 10.41 -18.62
N ILE A 32 -4.28 9.12 -18.96
CA ILE A 32 -5.32 8.57 -19.83
C ILE A 32 -6.17 7.61 -19.00
N GLU A 33 -7.47 7.90 -18.90
CA GLU A 33 -8.45 7.11 -18.14
C GLU A 33 -9.56 6.62 -19.08
N LYS A 34 -9.88 5.34 -19.00
CA LYS A 34 -10.93 4.71 -19.84
C LYS A 34 -12.34 5.11 -19.45
N ASN A 35 -12.55 5.49 -18.20
CA ASN A 35 -13.84 5.95 -17.69
C ASN A 35 -13.95 7.47 -17.80
N GLU A 36 -15.18 7.98 -17.71
CA GLU A 36 -15.46 9.41 -17.68
C GLU A 36 -14.86 10.11 -16.46
N LYS A 37 -14.82 9.41 -15.31
CA LYS A 37 -14.35 9.97 -14.02
C LYS A 37 -12.99 9.41 -13.63
N LEU A 38 -12.13 10.28 -13.09
CA LEU A 38 -10.90 9.91 -12.40
C LEU A 38 -11.20 9.28 -11.04
N GLY A 39 -10.20 8.64 -10.42
CA GLY A 39 -10.31 8.03 -9.07
C GLY A 39 -10.32 6.50 -9.07
N GLY A 40 -10.75 5.86 -10.16
CA GLY A 40 -10.77 4.40 -10.28
C GLY A 40 -11.63 3.74 -9.19
N LEU A 41 -11.11 2.68 -8.56
CA LEU A 41 -11.83 1.95 -7.50
C LEU A 41 -12.11 2.81 -6.25
N ALA A 42 -11.37 3.89 -6.03
CA ALA A 42 -11.62 4.78 -4.91
C ALA A 42 -13.03 5.42 -4.98
N ASN A 43 -13.58 5.63 -6.18
CA ASN A 43 -14.92 6.18 -6.37
C ASN A 43 -16.05 5.32 -5.78
N TYR A 44 -15.79 4.05 -5.47
CA TYR A 44 -16.76 3.11 -4.88
C TYR A 44 -16.68 3.04 -3.36
N SER A 45 -15.84 3.86 -2.73
CA SER A 45 -15.68 3.88 -1.27
C SER A 45 -15.78 5.31 -0.75
N GLU A 46 -16.60 5.52 0.27
CA GLU A 46 -16.72 6.80 0.95
C GLU A 46 -15.45 7.17 1.71
N TYR A 47 -14.74 6.15 2.22
CA TYR A 47 -13.54 6.33 3.00
C TYR A 47 -12.40 5.43 2.52
N LEU A 48 -11.18 5.97 2.55
CA LEU A 48 -9.94 5.22 2.39
C LEU A 48 -9.31 5.02 3.77
N SER A 49 -9.03 3.77 4.12
CA SER A 49 -8.44 3.43 5.42
C SER A 49 -6.91 3.53 5.43
N ASN A 50 -6.29 3.83 4.29
CA ASN A 50 -4.85 3.64 4.15
C ASN A 50 -4.23 4.64 3.18
N ILE A 51 -4.04 5.88 3.65
CA ILE A 51 -3.29 6.87 2.87
C ILE A 51 -1.93 7.09 3.56
N SER A 52 -0.85 6.85 2.79
CA SER A 52 0.50 7.06 3.30
C SER A 52 0.74 8.52 3.67
N GLN A 53 1.21 8.75 4.88
CA GLN A 53 1.58 10.08 5.37
C GLN A 53 2.74 10.67 4.56
N GLU A 54 3.61 9.83 3.99
CA GLU A 54 4.70 10.24 3.12
C GLU A 54 4.16 10.82 1.81
N VAL A 55 3.10 10.21 1.25
CA VAL A 55 2.42 10.73 0.06
C VAL A 55 1.79 12.09 0.35
N LEU A 56 1.05 12.21 1.46
CA LEU A 56 0.42 13.49 1.83
C LEU A 56 1.47 14.62 1.99
N LYS A 57 2.60 14.31 2.63
CA LYS A 57 3.72 15.26 2.79
C LYS A 57 4.39 15.62 1.45
N GLU A 58 4.69 14.63 0.60
CA GLU A 58 5.31 14.86 -0.72
C GLU A 58 4.42 15.73 -1.60
N LEU A 59 3.12 15.50 -1.57
CA LEU A 59 2.15 16.29 -2.32
C LEU A 59 1.81 17.63 -1.66
N ASN A 60 2.12 17.79 -0.37
CA ASN A 60 1.73 18.93 0.46
C ASN A 60 0.20 19.14 0.47
N ILE A 61 -0.53 18.04 0.69
CA ILE A 61 -1.99 18.05 0.77
C ILE A 61 -2.46 17.64 2.16
N THR A 62 -3.60 18.19 2.55
CA THR A 62 -4.32 17.80 3.75
C THR A 62 -5.64 17.16 3.34
N VAL A 63 -5.96 16.03 3.93
CA VAL A 63 -7.18 15.29 3.64
C VAL A 63 -8.03 15.22 4.89
N GLU A 64 -9.32 15.44 4.73
CA GLU A 64 -10.28 15.30 5.80
C GLU A 64 -10.25 13.88 6.37
N LYS A 65 -10.08 13.80 7.68
CA LYS A 65 -10.00 12.54 8.42
C LYS A 65 -11.25 12.40 9.28
N ASN A 66 -11.97 11.31 9.11
CA ASN A 66 -13.01 10.94 10.06
C ASN A 66 -12.37 10.34 11.32
N THR A 67 -12.54 11.02 12.45
CA THR A 67 -11.97 10.62 13.75
C THR A 67 -13.00 10.04 14.70
N SER A 68 -14.25 9.82 14.25
CA SER A 68 -15.37 9.59 15.16
C SER A 68 -15.30 8.27 15.92
N ASP A 69 -14.73 7.19 15.36
CA ASP A 69 -14.87 5.88 16.01
C ASP A 69 -13.60 5.05 15.92
N ASN A 70 -12.79 5.15 16.96
CA ASN A 70 -11.61 4.29 17.12
C ASN A 70 -11.97 2.97 17.84
N PHE A 71 -13.13 2.38 17.51
CA PHE A 71 -13.56 1.11 18.07
C PHE A 71 -13.29 -0.03 17.09
N VAL A 72 -12.89 -1.17 17.64
CA VAL A 72 -12.74 -2.43 16.93
C VAL A 72 -13.46 -3.51 17.73
N SER A 73 -14.28 -4.30 17.06
CA SER A 73 -15.10 -5.32 17.72
C SER A 73 -14.92 -6.69 17.08
N ALA A 74 -14.79 -7.73 17.88
CA ALA A 74 -14.97 -9.11 17.47
C ALA A 74 -16.30 -9.63 18.03
N LEU A 75 -17.16 -10.10 17.14
CA LEU A 75 -18.41 -10.71 17.50
C LEU A 75 -18.20 -12.21 17.76
N SER A 76 -18.88 -12.75 18.76
CA SER A 76 -18.89 -14.16 19.10
C SER A 76 -20.32 -14.69 19.12
N GLU A 77 -20.51 -15.94 18.70
CA GLU A 77 -21.81 -16.59 18.66
C GLU A 77 -22.43 -16.76 20.07
N ASP A 78 -21.61 -16.90 21.09
CA ASP A 78 -22.00 -17.02 22.49
C ASP A 78 -22.27 -15.66 23.17
N LEU A 79 -22.32 -14.57 22.38
CA LEU A 79 -22.51 -13.19 22.84
C LEU A 79 -21.38 -12.64 23.72
N ASN A 80 -20.29 -13.35 23.89
CA ASN A 80 -19.08 -12.89 24.57
C ASN A 80 -18.20 -12.03 23.65
N HIS A 81 -18.77 -10.94 23.17
CA HIS A 81 -18.09 -10.04 22.25
C HIS A 81 -16.88 -9.36 22.90
N THR A 82 -15.88 -9.06 22.09
CA THR A 82 -14.76 -8.20 22.50
C THR A 82 -14.86 -6.86 21.80
N VAL A 83 -14.82 -5.78 22.57
CA VAL A 83 -14.82 -4.39 22.07
C VAL A 83 -13.60 -3.68 22.61
N LEU A 84 -12.80 -3.15 21.69
CA LEU A 84 -11.60 -2.39 21.97
C LEU A 84 -11.76 -0.94 21.54
N GLN A 85 -11.28 -0.03 22.38
CA GLN A 85 -11.03 1.35 21.95
C GLN A 85 -9.54 1.52 21.66
N ILE A 86 -9.23 2.07 20.49
CA ILE A 86 -7.86 2.23 20.02
C ILE A 86 -7.50 3.72 19.99
N ASN A 87 -6.59 4.14 20.85
CA ASN A 87 -6.11 5.52 20.93
C ASN A 87 -4.66 5.61 20.41
N GLY A 88 -4.51 5.96 19.12
CA GLY A 88 -3.22 5.95 18.44
C GLY A 88 -2.72 4.56 18.06
N SER A 89 -1.41 4.37 17.95
CA SER A 89 -0.83 3.10 17.47
C SER A 89 -0.72 2.01 18.52
N LYS A 90 -0.82 2.35 19.81
CA LYS A 90 -0.45 1.46 20.93
C LYS A 90 -1.43 1.42 22.10
N ASN A 91 -2.22 2.46 22.31
CA ASN A 91 -3.13 2.49 23.43
C ASN A 91 -4.41 1.75 23.08
N VAL A 92 -4.49 0.52 23.56
CA VAL A 92 -5.66 -0.35 23.44
C VAL A 92 -6.32 -0.41 24.79
N GLN A 93 -7.59 -0.04 24.86
CA GLN A 93 -8.44 -0.18 26.03
C GLN A 93 -9.51 -1.22 25.76
N PHE A 94 -9.61 -2.21 26.61
CA PHE A 94 -10.70 -3.19 26.58
C PHE A 94 -11.93 -2.56 27.22
N LEU A 95 -12.97 -2.33 26.42
CA LEU A 95 -14.27 -1.84 26.93
C LEU A 95 -15.16 -3.00 27.34
N GLN A 96 -15.10 -4.09 26.57
CA GLN A 96 -15.80 -5.33 26.84
C GLN A 96 -14.94 -6.49 26.36
N THR A 97 -14.79 -7.54 27.16
CA THR A 97 -14.14 -8.78 26.76
C THR A 97 -14.38 -9.87 27.77
N SER A 98 -14.47 -11.12 27.32
CA SER A 98 -14.42 -12.31 28.15
C SER A 98 -13.03 -12.94 28.23
N ALA A 99 -12.06 -12.35 27.54
CA ALA A 99 -10.68 -12.85 27.56
C ALA A 99 -10.04 -12.68 28.94
N SER A 100 -9.24 -13.65 29.35
CA SER A 100 -8.52 -13.63 30.62
C SER A 100 -7.53 -12.44 30.69
N ASP A 101 -7.16 -12.02 31.89
CA ASP A 101 -6.13 -10.98 32.09
C ASP A 101 -4.79 -11.38 31.46
N SER A 102 -4.48 -12.67 31.41
CA SER A 102 -3.30 -13.21 30.75
C SER A 102 -3.36 -12.95 29.24
N ASP A 103 -4.49 -13.28 28.62
CA ASP A 103 -4.72 -13.07 27.18
C ASP A 103 -4.69 -11.59 26.80
N GLN A 104 -5.30 -10.73 27.62
CA GLN A 104 -5.27 -9.27 27.40
C GLN A 104 -3.84 -8.73 27.42
N LYS A 105 -3.00 -9.20 28.38
CA LYS A 105 -1.58 -8.84 28.45
C LYS A 105 -0.81 -9.37 27.26
N SER A 106 -1.04 -10.61 26.87
CA SER A 106 -0.40 -11.22 25.68
C SER A 106 -0.78 -10.47 24.40
N PHE A 107 -2.04 -10.08 24.24
CA PHE A 107 -2.53 -9.31 23.11
C PHE A 107 -1.81 -7.95 23.00
N ILE A 108 -1.69 -7.21 24.10
CA ILE A 108 -0.95 -5.93 24.13
C ILE A 108 0.51 -6.15 23.79
N ASN A 109 1.14 -7.21 24.30
CA ASN A 109 2.53 -7.53 24.00
C ASN A 109 2.75 -7.86 22.52
N LEU A 110 1.82 -8.58 21.88
CA LEU A 110 1.85 -8.87 20.45
C LEU A 110 1.69 -7.60 19.61
N ILE A 111 0.74 -6.72 19.95
CA ILE A 111 0.59 -5.42 19.28
C ILE A 111 1.89 -4.61 19.34
N ASN A 112 2.52 -4.55 20.51
CA ASN A 112 3.79 -3.84 20.69
C ASN A 112 4.93 -4.48 19.89
N LYS A 113 4.98 -5.81 19.83
CA LYS A 113 5.94 -6.58 19.03
C LYS A 113 5.79 -6.26 17.54
N TYR A 114 4.57 -6.34 17.02
CA TYR A 114 4.29 -6.05 15.60
C TYR A 114 4.52 -4.56 15.26
N ASP A 115 4.19 -3.63 16.15
CA ASP A 115 4.48 -2.22 15.95
C ASP A 115 6.00 -1.94 15.83
N LEU A 116 6.80 -2.56 16.69
CA LEU A 116 8.26 -2.46 16.60
C LEU A 116 8.80 -2.96 15.26
N PHE A 117 8.29 -4.09 14.78
CA PHE A 117 8.70 -4.69 13.52
C PHE A 117 8.22 -3.87 12.32
N ALA A 118 6.97 -3.44 12.33
CA ALA A 118 6.40 -2.60 11.28
C ALA A 118 7.15 -1.26 11.12
N ARG A 119 7.52 -0.60 12.22
CA ARG A 119 8.35 0.63 12.17
C ARG A 119 9.71 0.39 11.55
N THR A 120 10.32 -0.76 11.82
CA THR A 120 11.61 -1.12 11.22
C THR A 120 11.45 -1.30 9.71
N LEU A 121 10.44 -2.04 9.27
CA LEU A 121 10.14 -2.26 7.85
C LEU A 121 9.75 -0.96 7.12
N ARG A 122 8.95 -0.10 7.74
CA ARG A 122 8.56 1.21 7.19
C ARG A 122 9.77 2.02 6.73
N SER A 123 10.87 1.95 7.48
CA SER A 123 12.08 2.69 7.12
C SER A 123 12.72 2.26 5.79
N PHE A 124 12.29 1.13 5.22
CA PHE A 124 12.76 0.59 3.95
C PHE A 124 11.77 0.80 2.80
N MET A 125 10.48 0.88 3.10
CA MET A 125 9.38 0.86 2.10
C MET A 125 9.41 2.04 1.12
N PHE A 126 9.88 3.21 1.57
CA PHE A 126 9.93 4.43 0.75
C PHE A 126 11.31 4.66 0.10
N LYS A 127 12.13 3.63 0.03
CA LYS A 127 13.42 3.66 -0.64
C LYS A 127 13.40 2.75 -1.86
N LYS A 128 14.21 3.11 -2.87
CA LYS A 128 14.41 2.22 -4.01
C LYS A 128 14.96 0.88 -3.51
N PRO A 129 14.36 -0.26 -3.86
CA PRO A 129 14.88 -1.55 -3.45
C PRO A 129 16.32 -1.76 -3.95
N PRO A 130 17.26 -2.18 -3.09
CA PRO A 130 18.62 -2.48 -3.53
C PRO A 130 18.65 -3.75 -4.38
N ARG A 131 19.44 -3.75 -5.44
CA ARG A 131 19.67 -4.94 -6.27
C ARG A 131 20.81 -5.75 -5.67
N VAL A 132 20.53 -6.98 -5.26
CA VAL A 132 21.50 -7.84 -4.56
C VAL A 132 22.72 -8.19 -5.42
N LYS A 133 22.53 -8.31 -6.74
CA LYS A 133 23.60 -8.71 -7.69
C LYS A 133 24.16 -7.55 -8.54
N SER A 134 23.83 -6.30 -8.24
CA SER A 134 24.24 -5.18 -9.11
C SER A 134 25.71 -4.80 -9.01
N GLY A 135 26.38 -5.15 -7.91
CA GLY A 135 27.73 -4.65 -7.61
C GLY A 135 27.83 -3.14 -7.36
N SER A 136 26.71 -2.42 -7.46
CA SER A 136 26.68 -0.97 -7.25
C SER A 136 26.98 -0.60 -5.80
N ARG A 137 27.89 0.38 -5.59
CA ARG A 137 28.21 0.89 -4.24
C ARG A 137 26.97 1.42 -3.51
N SER A 138 26.02 2.00 -4.25
CA SER A 138 24.75 2.50 -3.69
C SER A 138 23.88 1.35 -3.15
N ASP A 139 23.77 0.25 -3.90
CA ASP A 139 22.95 -0.89 -3.49
C ASP A 139 23.59 -1.61 -2.29
N ILE A 140 24.92 -1.77 -2.30
CA ILE A 140 25.67 -2.35 -1.16
C ILE A 140 25.48 -1.51 0.10
N TRP A 141 25.57 -0.17 -0.01
CA TRP A 141 25.36 0.72 1.13
C TRP A 141 23.93 0.65 1.66
N GLN A 142 22.93 0.54 0.76
CA GLN A 142 21.55 0.33 1.18
C GLN A 142 21.35 -0.99 1.92
N LEU A 143 21.87 -2.10 1.39
CA LEU A 143 21.82 -3.41 2.07
C LEU A 143 22.48 -3.35 3.45
N PHE A 144 23.65 -2.71 3.55
CA PHE A 144 24.32 -2.51 4.82
C PHE A 144 23.47 -1.71 5.82
N THR A 145 22.88 -0.59 5.38
CA THR A 145 22.02 0.25 6.25
C THR A 145 20.76 -0.49 6.67
N MET A 146 20.17 -1.33 5.80
CA MET A 146 19.02 -2.17 6.15
C MET A 146 19.41 -3.21 7.20
N GLY A 147 20.48 -3.95 6.98
CA GLY A 147 21.01 -4.94 7.93
C GLY A 147 21.36 -4.31 9.27
N PHE A 148 21.99 -3.13 9.26
CA PHE A 148 22.32 -2.40 10.47
C PHE A 148 21.07 -1.99 11.27
N LYS A 149 20.01 -1.49 10.61
CA LYS A 149 18.74 -1.15 11.28
C LYS A 149 18.08 -2.38 11.90
N VAL A 150 18.07 -3.52 11.21
CA VAL A 150 17.58 -4.77 11.77
C VAL A 150 18.45 -5.20 12.97
N ARG A 151 19.76 -5.01 12.90
CA ARG A 151 20.68 -5.31 14.00
C ARG A 151 20.47 -4.44 15.23
N LEU A 152 20.04 -3.17 15.03
CA LEU A 152 19.71 -2.24 16.12
C LEU A 152 18.48 -2.65 16.94
N LEU A 153 17.63 -3.56 16.45
CA LEU A 153 16.55 -4.16 17.23
C LEU A 153 17.07 -4.97 18.44
N GLY A 154 18.36 -5.26 18.48
CA GLY A 154 18.98 -6.16 19.45
C GLY A 154 18.79 -7.63 19.08
N LYS A 155 19.61 -8.51 19.68
CA LYS A 155 19.67 -9.94 19.30
C LYS A 155 18.33 -10.66 19.40
N LYS A 156 17.55 -10.38 20.46
CA LYS A 156 16.25 -11.04 20.71
C LYS A 156 15.25 -10.65 19.63
N ASN A 157 14.99 -9.35 19.45
CA ASN A 157 13.97 -8.87 18.51
C ASN A 157 14.37 -9.12 17.04
N MET A 158 15.65 -9.04 16.70
CA MET A 158 16.14 -9.39 15.38
C MET A 158 15.83 -10.85 15.02
N ARG A 159 16.14 -11.78 15.93
CA ARG A 159 15.84 -13.20 15.72
C ARG A 159 14.35 -13.45 15.61
N GLU A 160 13.56 -12.80 16.47
CA GLU A 160 12.12 -12.90 16.46
C GLU A 160 11.52 -12.34 15.16
N LEU A 161 11.96 -11.19 14.69
CA LEU A 161 11.54 -10.64 13.39
C LEU A 161 11.80 -11.62 12.24
N LEU A 162 13.02 -12.19 12.19
CA LEU A 162 13.39 -13.16 11.15
C LEU A 162 12.59 -14.47 11.27
N ARG A 163 12.19 -14.87 12.48
CA ARG A 163 11.31 -16.02 12.71
C ARG A 163 9.91 -15.75 12.17
N VAL A 164 9.29 -14.66 12.60
CA VAL A 164 7.87 -14.41 12.33
C VAL A 164 7.60 -14.03 10.87
N ILE A 165 8.54 -13.43 10.15
CA ILE A 165 8.36 -13.11 8.72
C ILE A 165 8.05 -14.36 7.89
N GLY A 166 8.59 -15.52 8.26
CA GLY A 166 8.35 -16.79 7.59
C GLY A 166 7.10 -17.55 8.06
N LEU A 167 6.47 -17.12 9.15
CA LEU A 167 5.32 -17.79 9.73
C LEU A 167 3.98 -17.28 9.17
N ASN A 168 2.95 -18.05 9.42
CA ASN A 168 1.58 -17.58 9.30
C ASN A 168 1.10 -16.96 10.62
N ILE A 169 0.06 -16.11 10.54
CA ILE A 169 -0.41 -15.38 11.71
C ILE A 169 -1.09 -16.29 12.72
N ALA A 170 -1.77 -17.36 12.28
CA ALA A 170 -2.49 -18.25 13.15
C ALA A 170 -1.54 -18.93 14.16
N ASP A 171 -0.41 -19.47 13.69
CA ASP A 171 0.57 -20.14 14.56
C ASP A 171 1.15 -19.18 15.61
N ASP A 172 1.52 -17.94 15.21
CA ASP A 172 2.07 -16.97 16.18
C ASP A 172 1.02 -16.50 17.21
N LEU A 173 -0.27 -16.49 16.83
CA LEU A 173 -1.35 -16.14 17.76
C LEU A 173 -1.71 -17.30 18.68
N GLU A 174 -1.79 -18.52 18.17
CA GLU A 174 -2.10 -19.72 18.96
C GLU A 174 -1.02 -20.00 20.02
N ASP A 175 0.23 -19.68 19.75
CA ASP A 175 1.33 -19.78 20.71
C ASP A 175 1.19 -18.79 21.90
N ASN A 176 0.38 -17.72 21.77
CA ASN A 176 0.39 -16.61 22.71
C ASN A 176 -0.97 -16.26 23.32
N ILE A 177 -2.10 -16.61 22.67
CA ILE A 177 -3.46 -16.19 23.05
C ILE A 177 -4.40 -17.39 22.96
N GLU A 178 -5.26 -17.57 23.95
CA GLU A 178 -6.33 -18.58 23.93
C GLU A 178 -7.64 -18.05 23.35
N SER A 179 -7.98 -16.80 23.64
CA SER A 179 -9.23 -16.15 23.19
C SER A 179 -9.36 -16.06 21.68
N ASP A 180 -10.37 -16.71 21.10
CA ASP A 180 -10.64 -16.68 19.65
C ASP A 180 -11.03 -15.29 19.16
N CYS A 181 -11.76 -14.52 19.96
CA CYS A 181 -12.08 -13.13 19.62
C CYS A 181 -10.82 -12.29 19.43
N LEU A 182 -9.84 -12.40 20.33
CA LEU A 182 -8.58 -11.65 20.22
C LEU A 182 -7.72 -12.14 19.06
N LYS A 183 -7.65 -13.45 18.81
CA LYS A 183 -6.99 -14.02 17.63
C LYS A 183 -7.65 -13.53 16.35
N GLY A 184 -8.98 -13.52 16.29
CA GLY A 184 -9.76 -13.07 15.15
C GLY A 184 -9.50 -11.61 14.78
N LEU A 185 -9.41 -10.72 15.77
CA LEU A 185 -9.11 -9.29 15.56
C LEU A 185 -7.77 -9.07 14.82
N ILE A 186 -6.71 -9.75 15.26
CA ILE A 186 -5.39 -9.60 14.62
C ILE A 186 -5.35 -10.35 13.28
N SER A 187 -5.93 -11.56 13.21
CA SER A 187 -5.96 -12.36 11.99
C SER A 187 -6.67 -11.64 10.83
N ASN A 188 -7.76 -10.92 11.12
CA ASN A 188 -8.46 -10.12 10.11
C ASN A 188 -7.52 -9.08 9.46
N GLU A 189 -6.72 -8.37 10.26
CA GLU A 189 -5.77 -7.39 9.74
C GLU A 189 -4.62 -8.03 8.94
N ALA A 190 -4.31 -9.30 9.22
CA ALA A 190 -3.28 -10.06 8.51
C ALA A 190 -3.70 -10.56 7.13
N VAL A 191 -5.00 -10.78 6.89
CA VAL A 191 -5.49 -11.37 5.64
C VAL A 191 -6.18 -10.38 4.71
N ILE A 192 -6.65 -9.27 5.23
CA ILE A 192 -7.41 -8.30 4.44
C ILE A 192 -6.56 -7.68 3.33
N GLY A 193 -7.18 -7.53 2.16
CA GLY A 193 -6.51 -7.02 0.96
C GLY A 193 -5.65 -8.07 0.23
N THR A 194 -5.73 -9.35 0.65
CA THR A 194 -5.03 -10.46 0.01
C THR A 194 -5.97 -11.65 -0.21
N ASN A 195 -5.49 -12.65 -0.95
CA ASN A 195 -6.14 -13.96 -1.07
C ASN A 195 -5.59 -14.98 -0.06
N LEU A 196 -4.90 -14.52 0.99
CA LEU A 196 -4.32 -15.39 2.03
C LEU A 196 -5.35 -15.70 3.10
N GLY A 197 -5.31 -16.91 3.65
CA GLY A 197 -5.94 -17.25 4.92
C GLY A 197 -4.97 -17.00 6.09
N ALA A 198 -5.50 -17.03 7.33
CA ALA A 198 -4.69 -16.83 8.52
C ALA A 198 -3.53 -17.85 8.67
N ARG A 199 -3.73 -19.09 8.17
CA ARG A 199 -2.71 -20.17 8.15
C ARG A 199 -1.84 -20.16 6.89
N SER A 200 -2.02 -19.19 5.98
CA SER A 200 -1.16 -19.09 4.81
C SER A 200 0.20 -18.48 5.17
N PRO A 201 1.32 -19.04 4.67
CA PRO A 201 2.63 -18.40 4.81
C PRO A 201 2.61 -16.96 4.30
N GLY A 202 3.29 -16.06 5.01
CA GLY A 202 3.35 -14.66 4.64
C GLY A 202 2.20 -13.79 5.16
N SER A 203 1.18 -14.33 5.85
CA SER A 203 0.12 -13.53 6.44
C SER A 203 0.63 -12.56 7.51
N ILE A 204 1.65 -12.92 8.29
CA ILE A 204 2.34 -11.95 9.20
C ILE A 204 3.03 -10.85 8.40
N LEU A 205 3.68 -11.16 7.31
CA LEU A 205 4.33 -10.14 6.48
C LEU A 205 3.31 -9.13 5.93
N ASN A 206 2.13 -9.60 5.51
CA ASN A 206 1.03 -8.72 5.11
C ASN A 206 0.56 -7.83 6.28
N LEU A 207 0.41 -8.39 7.50
CA LEU A 207 0.08 -7.62 8.69
C LEU A 207 1.10 -6.49 8.94
N LEU A 208 2.39 -6.84 8.94
CA LEU A 208 3.47 -5.89 9.17
C LEU A 208 3.55 -4.82 8.06
N TYR A 209 3.29 -5.19 6.81
CA TYR A 209 3.20 -4.27 5.69
C TYR A 209 2.06 -3.27 5.89
N ASN A 210 0.86 -3.76 6.16
CA ASN A 210 -0.31 -2.93 6.41
C ASN A 210 -0.09 -1.99 7.61
N GLN A 211 0.46 -2.49 8.71
CA GLN A 211 0.78 -1.67 9.87
C GLN A 211 1.88 -0.64 9.60
N ALA A 212 2.89 -0.98 8.81
CA ALA A 212 3.95 -0.06 8.42
C ALA A 212 3.42 1.10 7.56
N THR A 213 2.46 0.86 6.66
CA THR A 213 1.83 1.88 5.83
C THR A 213 0.84 2.74 6.61
N ASN A 214 0.02 2.14 7.48
CA ASN A 214 -1.04 2.81 8.23
C ASN A 214 -0.58 3.51 9.51
N ASN A 215 0.60 3.16 10.01
CA ASN A 215 1.10 3.55 11.32
C ASN A 215 0.15 3.12 12.48
N SER A 216 -0.64 2.09 12.26
CA SER A 216 -1.54 1.47 13.23
C SER A 216 -1.81 0.02 12.82
N LEU A 217 -1.98 -0.88 13.80
CA LEU A 217 -2.36 -2.27 13.53
C LEU A 217 -3.76 -2.32 12.91
N PHE A 218 -4.70 -1.62 13.53
CA PHE A 218 -6.07 -1.57 13.08
C PHE A 218 -6.29 -0.38 12.14
N ARG A 219 -7.14 -0.56 11.12
CA ARG A 219 -7.48 0.47 10.12
C ARG A 219 -8.53 1.46 10.65
N ILE A 220 -8.19 2.13 11.72
CA ILE A 220 -9.03 3.14 12.37
C ILE A 220 -8.98 4.51 11.69
N ASN A 221 -7.96 4.76 10.86
CA ASN A 221 -7.82 6.03 10.15
C ASN A 221 -8.67 5.97 8.87
N LYS A 222 -9.80 6.64 8.86
CA LYS A 222 -10.66 6.79 7.70
C LYS A 222 -10.49 8.18 7.10
N PHE A 223 -10.09 8.26 5.85
CA PHE A 223 -9.94 9.51 5.12
C PHE A 223 -11.08 9.64 4.12
N ASN A 224 -11.68 10.82 4.03
CA ASN A 224 -12.71 11.09 3.03
C ASN A 224 -12.12 10.94 1.62
N THR A 225 -12.70 10.04 0.83
CA THR A 225 -12.19 9.69 -0.49
C THR A 225 -12.27 10.84 -1.47
N ASN A 226 -13.40 11.58 -1.48
CA ASN A 226 -13.60 12.71 -2.39
C ASN A 226 -12.60 13.82 -2.09
N SER A 227 -12.44 14.19 -0.80
CA SER A 227 -11.44 15.17 -0.37
C SER A 227 -10.03 14.80 -0.79
N PHE A 228 -9.68 13.50 -0.73
CA PHE A 228 -8.37 13.02 -1.18
C PHE A 228 -8.20 13.13 -2.70
N LEU A 229 -9.19 12.67 -3.48
CA LEU A 229 -9.13 12.71 -4.93
C LEU A 229 -9.10 14.15 -5.46
N GLU A 230 -9.96 15.02 -4.96
CA GLU A 230 -9.98 16.44 -5.30
C GLU A 230 -8.63 17.12 -4.99
N SER A 231 -8.07 16.84 -3.81
CA SER A 231 -6.76 17.39 -3.43
C SER A 231 -5.63 16.97 -4.38
N ILE A 232 -5.63 15.70 -4.84
CA ILE A 232 -4.62 15.23 -5.80
C ILE A 232 -4.85 15.83 -7.18
N GLU A 233 -6.11 15.89 -7.65
CA GLU A 233 -6.44 16.51 -8.92
C GLU A 233 -6.02 17.98 -8.96
N ASP A 234 -6.22 18.72 -7.87
CA ASP A 234 -5.79 20.10 -7.75
C ASP A 234 -4.27 20.25 -7.86
N VAL A 235 -3.50 19.34 -7.24
CA VAL A 235 -2.05 19.31 -7.42
C VAL A 235 -1.69 19.04 -8.86
N CYS A 236 -2.36 18.10 -9.53
CA CYS A 236 -2.16 17.81 -10.94
C CYS A 236 -2.45 19.04 -11.82
N LYS A 237 -3.61 19.69 -11.63
CA LYS A 237 -4.04 20.87 -12.39
C LYS A 237 -3.07 22.03 -12.21
N LYS A 238 -2.65 22.32 -10.96
CA LYS A 238 -1.66 23.38 -10.66
C LYS A 238 -0.29 23.15 -11.32
N ASN A 239 0.06 21.90 -11.61
CA ASN A 239 1.32 21.54 -12.26
C ASN A 239 1.15 21.15 -13.74
N ASN A 240 0.04 21.57 -14.37
CA ASN A 240 -0.24 21.41 -15.81
C ASN A 240 -0.23 19.95 -16.28
N VAL A 241 -0.74 19.02 -15.47
CA VAL A 241 -1.02 17.66 -15.93
C VAL A 241 -2.19 17.70 -16.89
N GLU A 242 -2.01 17.09 -18.07
CA GLU A 242 -3.11 16.91 -19.02
C GLU A 242 -3.88 15.63 -18.71
N PHE A 243 -5.22 15.67 -18.85
CA PHE A 243 -6.11 14.52 -18.65
C PHE A 243 -6.86 14.21 -19.93
N GLN A 244 -6.96 12.95 -20.27
CA GLN A 244 -7.88 12.44 -21.29
C GLN A 244 -8.73 11.34 -20.64
N THR A 245 -9.97 11.65 -20.34
CA THR A 245 -10.99 10.71 -19.86
C THR A 245 -11.80 10.15 -21.03
N ASP A 246 -12.54 9.07 -20.78
CA ASP A 246 -13.30 8.34 -21.81
C ASP A 246 -12.41 7.89 -22.99
N LYS A 247 -11.14 7.60 -22.70
CA LYS A 247 -10.13 7.16 -23.65
C LYS A 247 -9.43 5.90 -23.13
N LYS A 248 -9.49 4.83 -23.90
CA LYS A 248 -8.83 3.58 -23.56
C LYS A 248 -7.52 3.45 -24.34
N VAL A 249 -6.42 3.18 -23.63
CA VAL A 249 -5.18 2.74 -24.28
C VAL A 249 -5.37 1.29 -24.72
N GLU A 250 -5.15 1.00 -26.00
CA GLU A 250 -5.24 -0.34 -26.57
C GLU A 250 -3.87 -0.99 -26.74
N LYS A 251 -2.85 -0.18 -26.98
CA LYS A 251 -1.51 -0.73 -27.23
C LYS A 251 -0.42 0.25 -26.80
N ILE A 252 0.67 -0.29 -26.27
CA ILE A 252 1.94 0.37 -26.05
C ILE A 252 2.86 0.02 -27.23
N ASN A 253 3.30 1.01 -27.99
CA ASN A 253 4.21 0.80 -29.11
C ASN A 253 5.65 0.84 -28.60
N ILE A 254 6.36 -0.25 -28.87
CA ILE A 254 7.76 -0.46 -28.47
C ILE A 254 8.59 -0.67 -29.75
N SER A 255 9.72 0.03 -29.86
CA SER A 255 10.74 -0.25 -30.85
C SER A 255 12.12 -0.07 -30.25
N ASN A 256 13.08 -0.88 -30.68
CA ASN A 256 14.44 -0.87 -30.13
C ASN A 256 14.48 -0.98 -28.59
N GLN A 257 13.64 -1.87 -28.02
CA GLN A 257 13.50 -2.08 -26.58
C GLN A 257 13.10 -0.83 -25.76
N SER A 258 12.50 0.14 -26.43
CA SER A 258 12.08 1.40 -25.83
C SER A 258 10.64 1.73 -26.18
N VAL A 259 9.93 2.32 -25.22
CA VAL A 259 8.57 2.83 -25.44
C VAL A 259 8.65 4.09 -26.33
N ASN A 260 7.76 4.19 -27.32
CA ASN A 260 7.68 5.33 -28.23
C ASN A 260 6.36 6.07 -28.15
N SER A 261 5.25 5.34 -27.98
CA SER A 261 3.92 5.92 -28.01
C SER A 261 2.88 4.96 -27.41
N VAL A 262 1.69 5.48 -27.20
CA VAL A 262 0.49 4.70 -26.96
C VAL A 262 -0.49 4.88 -28.10
N LEU A 263 -1.28 3.83 -28.41
CA LEU A 263 -2.40 3.86 -29.32
C LEU A 263 -3.70 3.83 -28.51
N LEU A 264 -4.59 4.75 -28.78
CA LEU A 264 -5.91 4.82 -28.16
C LEU A 264 -6.97 4.07 -28.98
N ASN A 265 -8.09 3.75 -28.33
CA ASN A 265 -9.29 3.16 -28.96
C ASN A 265 -9.89 4.03 -30.06
N THR A 266 -9.53 5.32 -30.12
CA THR A 266 -9.94 6.26 -31.17
C THR A 266 -9.03 6.22 -32.40
N GLY A 267 -7.96 5.43 -32.38
CA GLY A 267 -6.90 5.42 -33.39
C GLY A 267 -5.87 6.54 -33.22
N GLU A 268 -6.02 7.42 -32.22
CA GLU A 268 -5.05 8.46 -31.92
C GLU A 268 -3.77 7.84 -31.36
N GLN A 269 -2.61 8.29 -31.84
CA GLN A 269 -1.31 7.89 -31.35
C GLN A 269 -0.63 9.07 -30.64
N ILE A 270 -0.15 8.86 -29.40
CA ILE A 270 0.48 9.88 -28.58
C ILE A 270 1.89 9.46 -28.22
N GLU A 271 2.86 10.32 -28.53
CA GLU A 271 4.29 10.05 -28.30
C GLU A 271 4.69 10.25 -26.84
N THR A 272 5.53 9.35 -26.34
CA THR A 272 6.13 9.46 -25.00
C THR A 272 7.44 8.67 -24.94
N SER A 273 8.30 9.05 -24.00
CA SER A 273 9.53 8.31 -23.70
C SER A 273 9.41 7.36 -22.49
N ALA A 274 8.33 7.46 -21.72
CA ALA A 274 8.09 6.60 -20.57
C ALA A 274 6.60 6.42 -20.31
N ILE A 275 6.22 5.26 -19.77
CA ILE A 275 4.87 4.93 -19.38
C ILE A 275 4.87 4.43 -17.92
N ILE A 276 3.88 4.88 -17.16
CA ILE A 276 3.51 4.30 -15.88
C ILE A 276 2.11 3.70 -16.05
N SER A 277 2.00 2.40 -15.91
CA SER A 277 0.69 1.73 -15.93
C SER A 277 0.16 1.56 -14.52
N ASN A 278 -1.05 2.08 -14.30
CA ASN A 278 -1.85 1.86 -13.09
C ASN A 278 -2.94 0.78 -13.35
N SER A 279 -2.84 0.05 -14.44
CA SER A 279 -3.59 -1.16 -14.69
C SER A 279 -2.91 -2.36 -14.02
N ASP A 280 -3.63 -3.47 -13.89
CA ASP A 280 -3.04 -4.69 -13.36
C ASP A 280 -1.91 -5.23 -14.28
N PRO A 281 -0.99 -6.05 -13.73
CA PRO A 281 0.14 -6.55 -14.50
C PRO A 281 -0.26 -7.38 -15.72
N LYS A 282 -1.34 -8.18 -15.62
CA LYS A 282 -1.80 -9.00 -16.75
C LYS A 282 -2.24 -8.13 -17.92
N THR A 283 -3.11 -7.14 -17.66
CA THR A 283 -3.51 -6.15 -18.67
C THR A 283 -2.31 -5.41 -19.22
N THR A 284 -1.41 -4.93 -18.37
CA THR A 284 -0.24 -4.16 -18.80
C THR A 284 0.67 -4.96 -19.71
N TYR A 285 1.10 -6.15 -19.29
CA TYR A 285 2.13 -6.90 -20.01
C TYR A 285 1.56 -7.76 -21.13
N LEU A 286 0.44 -8.43 -20.91
CA LEU A 286 -0.09 -9.36 -21.92
C LEU A 286 -0.97 -8.68 -22.97
N GLU A 287 -1.74 -7.65 -22.57
CA GLU A 287 -2.66 -6.97 -23.48
C GLU A 287 -2.02 -5.73 -24.12
N LEU A 288 -1.50 -4.79 -23.30
CA LEU A 288 -1.01 -3.51 -23.82
C LEU A 288 0.38 -3.60 -24.41
N VAL A 289 1.32 -4.29 -23.77
CA VAL A 289 2.69 -4.51 -24.27
C VAL A 289 2.71 -5.64 -25.31
N GLY A 290 1.99 -6.71 -25.04
CA GLY A 290 1.96 -7.94 -25.86
C GLY A 290 3.12 -8.87 -25.52
N ALA A 291 2.82 -10.17 -25.42
CA ALA A 291 3.78 -11.20 -25.02
C ALA A 291 5.04 -11.26 -25.91
N SER A 292 4.93 -10.90 -27.18
CA SER A 292 6.06 -10.89 -28.12
C SER A 292 7.15 -9.84 -27.81
N ASN A 293 6.85 -8.86 -26.95
CA ASN A 293 7.77 -7.81 -26.54
C ASN A 293 8.39 -8.06 -25.16
N LEU A 294 8.09 -9.23 -24.54
CA LEU A 294 8.59 -9.62 -23.23
C LEU A 294 9.72 -10.63 -23.38
N ASP A 295 10.73 -10.53 -22.52
CA ASP A 295 11.73 -11.58 -22.39
C ASP A 295 11.11 -12.84 -21.76
N THR A 296 11.66 -14.00 -22.12
CA THR A 296 11.20 -15.32 -21.62
C THR A 296 11.79 -15.70 -20.27
N ASP A 297 12.69 -14.90 -19.68
CA ASP A 297 13.41 -15.16 -18.42
C ASP A 297 12.76 -14.49 -17.20
#